data_f2406c98a9c4cb4a33935e09ecfa2523
#
_entry.id   f2406c98a9c4cb4a33935e09ecfa2523
#
_cell.length_a   1.000
_cell.length_b   1.000
_cell.length_c   1.000
_cell.angle_alpha   90.00
_cell.angle_beta   90.00
_cell.angle_gamma   90.00
#
_symmetry.space_group_name_H-M   'P 1'
#
loop_
_entity.id
_entity.type
_entity.pdbx_description
1 polymer ?
#
loop_
_entity_poly.entity_id
_entity_poly.type
_entity_poly.pdbx_seq_one_letter_code
_entity_poly.pdbx_strand_id
1 'polypeptide(L)'
;MKKNLLYIFADQWRYHAIGNAGEDEVFTPNMDSFARESLNFTNAISTYPLCSPHRASLLTGKYPLSCGFWTNCKNGVFISPTLAPQEITMGDILKKNGYDTAYIGKWHLDSSDLNFYPHPEAGSINWDAYTPKGERRHGFDYWHSYGAMDNHLHPHYWEDSSKKITVDKWSPTHEREVLENYLTNIWDKSKPFAAVLSWNPPHPPYDQVPEEFLNLYETNHKYRENVPESWKTDPIFNSRFKEYYAAISGLDKEFGIIIDYLKENGLYENTTIVLSADHGDCMGSHGLYGKNIWYEESIRIPLYIHDNTLGYTIKDNLVESCDQLPTLLEILQVNPCETIEGISALHSDKEYAFLCMMPGLPELIEPYVKLGLDSKCFGWRGLRTKGFTYIINNGTKPGFKQERWLYDNLNDKYQLKPQKLNKDDALCKKYDEVLKTFCVSQKDFFLF
;
A
#
# COMPACT_ATOMS: atom_id res chain seq x y z
N MET A 1 -17.94 20.53 14.85
CA MET A 1 -18.15 20.14 13.43
C MET A 1 -17.43 18.82 13.21
N LYS A 2 -17.92 17.96 12.32
CA LYS A 2 -17.16 16.76 11.91
C LYS A 2 -15.91 17.20 11.18
N LYS A 3 -14.79 16.48 11.40
CA LYS A 3 -13.52 16.74 10.71
C LYS A 3 -13.57 16.20 9.27
N ASN A 4 -12.82 16.82 8.38
CA ASN A 4 -12.54 16.26 7.06
C ASN A 4 -11.50 15.13 7.16
N LEU A 5 -11.42 14.31 6.12
CA LEU A 5 -10.36 13.32 5.92
C LEU A 5 -9.68 13.53 4.57
N LEU A 6 -8.35 13.61 4.58
CA LEU A 6 -7.53 13.49 3.37
C LEU A 6 -6.56 12.33 3.58
N TYR A 7 -6.76 11.24 2.86
CA TYR A 7 -5.89 10.06 2.89
C TYR A 7 -5.02 10.04 1.64
N ILE A 8 -3.72 10.29 1.79
CA ILE A 8 -2.73 10.31 0.72
C ILE A 8 -1.82 9.10 0.89
N PHE A 9 -1.67 8.29 -0.16
CA PHE A 9 -0.72 7.19 -0.15
C PHE A 9 -0.12 6.93 -1.53
N ALA A 10 1.10 6.41 -1.52
CA ALA A 10 1.85 6.10 -2.72
C ALA A 10 2.03 4.58 -2.90
N ASP A 11 2.12 4.11 -4.15
CA ASP A 11 2.39 2.70 -4.45
C ASP A 11 3.89 2.42 -4.39
N GLN A 12 4.26 1.36 -3.67
CA GLN A 12 5.62 0.82 -3.64
C GLN A 12 6.67 1.74 -2.98
N TRP A 13 6.25 2.49 -1.93
CA TRP A 13 7.11 3.40 -1.19
C TRP A 13 7.52 2.81 0.16
N ARG A 14 8.81 2.41 0.29
CA ARG A 14 9.32 1.80 1.52
C ARG A 14 9.46 2.81 2.67
N TYR A 15 9.25 2.35 3.89
CA TYR A 15 9.39 3.14 5.12
C TYR A 15 10.70 3.93 5.20
N HIS A 16 11.81 3.33 4.77
CA HIS A 16 13.16 3.89 4.90
C HIS A 16 13.41 5.09 3.97
N ALA A 17 12.65 5.21 2.89
CA ALA A 17 12.81 6.24 1.87
C ALA A 17 11.99 7.51 2.18
N ILE A 18 12.19 8.06 3.38
CA ILE A 18 11.72 9.38 3.82
C ILE A 18 12.79 9.95 4.77
N GLY A 19 13.10 11.25 4.66
CA GLY A 19 14.17 11.87 5.43
C GLY A 19 13.97 11.75 6.95
N ASN A 20 12.72 11.87 7.42
CA ASN A 20 12.38 11.71 8.84
C ASN A 20 12.69 10.32 9.41
N ALA A 21 12.75 9.27 8.59
CA ALA A 21 13.17 7.93 9.03
C ALA A 21 14.68 7.84 9.29
N GLY A 22 15.47 8.72 8.65
CA GLY A 22 16.91 8.88 8.89
C GLY A 22 17.78 7.75 8.35
N GLU A 23 17.28 6.93 7.40
CA GLU A 23 18.01 5.76 6.89
C GLU A 23 18.47 5.93 5.44
N ASP A 24 17.59 6.31 4.54
CA ASP A 24 17.88 6.52 3.12
C ASP A 24 18.15 8.01 2.84
N GLU A 25 19.09 8.31 1.95
CA GLU A 25 19.42 9.69 1.56
C GLU A 25 18.46 10.22 0.51
N VAL A 26 17.19 10.37 0.90
CA VAL A 26 16.11 10.90 0.08
C VAL A 26 15.75 12.32 0.53
N PHE A 27 15.46 13.19 -0.43
CA PHE A 27 15.14 14.59 -0.17
C PHE A 27 13.62 14.78 -0.07
N THR A 28 13.10 14.89 1.17
CA THR A 28 11.66 14.99 1.48
C THR A 28 11.33 16.06 2.52
N PRO A 29 11.73 17.35 2.31
CA PRO A 29 11.62 18.38 3.34
C PRO A 29 10.17 18.69 3.76
N ASN A 30 9.19 18.59 2.86
CA ASN A 30 7.79 18.87 3.16
C ASN A 30 7.17 17.74 3.99
N MET A 31 7.38 16.48 3.60
CA MET A 31 6.95 15.31 4.35
C MET A 31 7.65 15.22 5.72
N ASP A 32 8.94 15.60 5.80
CA ASP A 32 9.68 15.67 7.07
C ASP A 32 9.13 16.76 8.00
N SER A 33 8.70 17.89 7.44
CA SER A 33 8.02 18.92 8.22
C SER A 33 6.68 18.45 8.74
N PHE A 34 5.88 17.82 7.89
CA PHE A 34 4.59 17.22 8.25
C PHE A 34 4.75 16.14 9.33
N ALA A 35 5.79 15.29 9.23
CA ALA A 35 6.07 14.24 10.20
C ALA A 35 6.31 14.82 11.61
N ARG A 36 6.92 16.01 11.71
CA ARG A 36 7.15 16.70 13.00
C ARG A 36 5.89 17.29 13.64
N GLU A 37 4.79 17.32 12.92
CA GLU A 37 3.47 17.77 13.39
C GLU A 37 2.46 16.62 13.52
N SER A 38 2.90 15.37 13.30
CA SER A 38 2.03 14.21 13.15
C SER A 38 2.27 13.12 14.19
N LEU A 39 1.28 12.27 14.37
CA LEU A 39 1.43 10.96 15.02
C LEU A 39 2.16 10.03 14.03
N ASN A 40 3.35 9.55 14.40
CA ASN A 40 4.22 8.72 13.57
C ASN A 40 4.20 7.28 14.06
N PHE A 41 3.77 6.36 13.22
CA PHE A 41 3.84 4.92 13.50
C PHE A 41 5.10 4.34 12.84
N THR A 42 6.06 3.90 13.67
CA THR A 42 7.34 3.40 13.16
C THR A 42 7.29 1.93 12.73
N ASN A 43 6.22 1.21 13.05
CA ASN A 43 6.01 -0.19 12.70
C ASN A 43 4.67 -0.40 11.98
N ALA A 44 4.36 0.43 10.98
CA ALA A 44 3.25 0.17 10.07
C ALA A 44 3.67 -0.89 9.04
N ILE A 45 2.84 -1.92 8.89
CA ILE A 45 3.17 -3.16 8.18
C ILE A 45 2.12 -3.45 7.11
N SER A 46 2.57 -3.63 5.88
CA SER A 46 1.75 -4.20 4.82
C SER A 46 1.63 -5.72 5.04
N THR A 47 0.48 -6.16 5.51
CA THR A 47 0.17 -7.57 5.83
C THR A 47 0.38 -8.49 4.63
N TYR A 48 0.04 -8.01 3.45
CA TYR A 48 0.36 -8.62 2.17
C TYR A 48 1.04 -7.54 1.31
N PRO A 49 2.38 -7.56 1.16
CA PRO A 49 3.10 -6.48 0.46
C PRO A 49 2.89 -6.55 -1.06
N LEU A 50 1.66 -6.26 -1.48
CA LEU A 50 1.17 -6.28 -2.86
C LEU A 50 -0.02 -5.32 -3.00
N CYS A 51 -0.09 -4.60 -4.11
CA CYS A 51 -1.02 -3.49 -4.32
C CYS A 51 -2.49 -3.82 -3.99
N SER A 52 -3.16 -4.71 -4.77
CA SER A 52 -4.60 -4.99 -4.58
C SER A 52 -4.93 -5.58 -3.20
N PRO A 53 -4.18 -6.57 -2.66
CA PRO A 53 -4.42 -7.10 -1.32
C PRO A 53 -4.31 -6.03 -0.22
N HIS A 54 -3.27 -5.17 -0.27
CA HIS A 54 -3.13 -4.10 0.71
C HIS A 54 -4.27 -3.08 0.60
N ARG A 55 -4.58 -2.62 -0.62
CA ARG A 55 -5.64 -1.63 -0.87
C ARG A 55 -7.01 -2.12 -0.43
N ALA A 56 -7.33 -3.38 -0.69
CA ALA A 56 -8.56 -4.02 -0.21
C ALA A 56 -8.60 -4.04 1.32
N SER A 57 -7.50 -4.45 1.97
CA SER A 57 -7.39 -4.49 3.42
C SER A 57 -7.54 -3.10 4.06
N LEU A 58 -6.85 -2.10 3.51
CA LEU A 58 -6.94 -0.70 3.94
C LEU A 58 -8.39 -0.18 3.89
N LEU A 59 -9.06 -0.37 2.75
CA LEU A 59 -10.39 0.20 2.54
C LEU A 59 -11.50 -0.52 3.29
N THR A 60 -11.38 -1.83 3.50
CA THR A 60 -12.41 -2.65 4.18
C THR A 60 -12.16 -2.81 5.69
N GLY A 61 -10.92 -2.58 6.16
CA GLY A 61 -10.52 -2.92 7.52
C GLY A 61 -10.48 -4.41 7.80
N LYS A 62 -10.42 -5.25 6.75
CA LYS A 62 -10.32 -6.72 6.84
C LYS A 62 -8.93 -7.19 6.42
N TYR A 63 -8.58 -8.41 6.82
CA TYR A 63 -7.42 -9.06 6.23
C TYR A 63 -7.64 -9.35 4.73
N PRO A 64 -6.58 -9.35 3.91
CA PRO A 64 -6.72 -9.50 2.45
C PRO A 64 -7.53 -10.73 2.02
N LEU A 65 -7.30 -11.88 2.66
CA LEU A 65 -8.01 -13.12 2.35
C LEU A 65 -9.49 -13.07 2.75
N SER A 66 -9.82 -12.39 3.84
CA SER A 66 -11.20 -12.22 4.30
C SER A 66 -12.05 -11.41 3.33
N CYS A 67 -11.44 -10.51 2.56
CA CYS A 67 -12.09 -9.76 1.48
C CYS A 67 -11.81 -10.33 0.07
N GLY A 68 -11.27 -11.55 -0.01
CA GLY A 68 -11.10 -12.29 -1.26
C GLY A 68 -9.83 -11.98 -2.05
N PHE A 69 -8.91 -11.19 -1.50
CA PHE A 69 -7.69 -10.79 -2.20
C PHE A 69 -6.49 -11.67 -1.84
N TRP A 70 -6.15 -12.58 -2.72
CA TRP A 70 -4.99 -13.47 -2.63
C TRP A 70 -3.90 -13.16 -3.66
N THR A 71 -4.14 -12.21 -4.57
CA THR A 71 -3.22 -11.66 -5.56
C THR A 71 -3.75 -10.32 -6.09
N ASN A 72 -3.03 -9.68 -7.01
CA ASN A 72 -3.49 -8.49 -7.72
C ASN A 72 -4.63 -8.80 -8.71
N CYS A 73 -5.49 -7.82 -8.94
CA CYS A 73 -6.43 -7.81 -10.05
C CYS A 73 -5.66 -7.83 -11.37
N LYS A 74 -5.87 -8.85 -12.20
CA LYS A 74 -5.24 -8.97 -13.53
C LYS A 74 -6.04 -9.90 -14.42
N ASN A 75 -6.20 -9.55 -15.69
CA ASN A 75 -6.78 -10.48 -16.65
C ASN A 75 -5.88 -11.73 -16.83
N GLY A 76 -6.47 -12.84 -17.22
CA GLY A 76 -5.78 -14.12 -17.39
C GLY A 76 -5.40 -14.84 -16.09
N VAL A 77 -5.65 -14.27 -14.92
CA VAL A 77 -5.65 -15.00 -13.65
C VAL A 77 -6.99 -15.70 -13.53
N PHE A 78 -6.99 -17.04 -13.45
CA PHE A 78 -8.22 -17.80 -13.22
C PHE A 78 -8.84 -17.35 -11.90
N ILE A 79 -10.07 -16.80 -11.96
CA ILE A 79 -10.75 -16.14 -10.85
C ILE A 79 -9.88 -15.00 -10.30
N SER A 80 -9.62 -13.96 -11.13
CA SER A 80 -8.98 -12.74 -10.68
C SER A 80 -9.78 -12.12 -9.53
N PRO A 81 -9.14 -11.77 -8.40
CA PRO A 81 -9.84 -11.11 -7.33
C PRO A 81 -10.36 -9.75 -7.80
N THR A 82 -11.50 -9.39 -7.27
CA THR A 82 -12.18 -8.11 -7.51
C THR A 82 -12.89 -7.75 -6.23
N LEU A 83 -12.88 -6.48 -5.84
CA LEU A 83 -13.60 -6.06 -4.64
C LEU A 83 -15.11 -6.25 -4.87
N ALA A 84 -15.70 -7.15 -4.09
CA ALA A 84 -17.09 -7.53 -4.28
C ALA A 84 -18.01 -6.37 -3.88
N PRO A 85 -19.06 -6.03 -4.66
CA PRO A 85 -19.93 -4.88 -4.39
C PRO A 85 -20.55 -4.84 -2.98
N GLN A 86 -20.72 -6.01 -2.35
CA GLN A 86 -21.24 -6.13 -0.99
C GLN A 86 -20.21 -5.84 0.11
N GLU A 87 -18.93 -5.72 -0.21
CA GLU A 87 -17.92 -5.34 0.77
C GLU A 87 -18.11 -3.88 1.19
N ILE A 88 -18.13 -3.65 2.49
CA ILE A 88 -18.29 -2.31 3.06
C ILE A 88 -16.91 -1.68 3.21
N THR A 89 -16.71 -0.51 2.62
CA THR A 89 -15.44 0.19 2.63
C THR A 89 -15.47 1.48 3.44
N MET A 90 -14.31 2.10 3.56
CA MET A 90 -14.14 3.47 4.08
C MET A 90 -15.11 4.45 3.40
N GLY A 91 -15.23 4.40 2.06
CA GLY A 91 -16.12 5.28 1.30
C GLY A 91 -17.59 5.07 1.68
N ASP A 92 -18.04 3.82 1.78
CA ASP A 92 -19.44 3.50 2.16
C ASP A 92 -19.74 3.98 3.59
N ILE A 93 -18.82 3.73 4.53
CA ILE A 93 -19.00 4.14 5.94
C ILE A 93 -19.06 5.65 6.05
N LEU A 94 -18.12 6.37 5.41
CA LEU A 94 -18.05 7.82 5.51
C LEU A 94 -19.21 8.50 4.78
N LYS A 95 -19.59 8.01 3.59
CA LYS A 95 -20.80 8.49 2.89
C LYS A 95 -22.06 8.32 3.72
N LYS A 96 -22.26 7.14 4.33
CA LYS A 96 -23.40 6.88 5.24
C LYS A 96 -23.40 7.83 6.44
N ASN A 97 -22.23 8.32 6.85
CA ASN A 97 -22.05 9.28 7.92
C ASN A 97 -22.11 10.75 7.45
N GLY A 98 -22.53 11.01 6.21
CA GLY A 98 -22.79 12.35 5.68
C GLY A 98 -21.57 13.06 5.14
N TYR A 99 -20.50 12.35 4.81
CA TYR A 99 -19.34 12.91 4.12
C TYR A 99 -19.61 13.03 2.62
N ASP A 100 -19.04 14.06 2.01
CA ASP A 100 -18.83 14.15 0.57
C ASP A 100 -17.53 13.37 0.25
N THR A 101 -17.59 12.40 -0.66
CA THR A 101 -16.55 11.39 -0.81
C THR A 101 -15.88 11.47 -2.18
N ALA A 102 -14.52 11.40 -2.20
CA ALA A 102 -13.74 11.46 -3.43
C ALA A 102 -12.66 10.38 -3.48
N TYR A 103 -12.44 9.82 -4.66
CA TYR A 103 -11.30 8.94 -4.95
C TYR A 103 -10.56 9.44 -6.20
N ILE A 104 -9.26 9.67 -6.07
CA ILE A 104 -8.39 10.21 -7.12
C ILE A 104 -7.15 9.32 -7.24
N GLY A 105 -6.80 8.91 -8.47
CA GLY A 105 -5.62 8.11 -8.77
C GLY A 105 -5.87 6.61 -8.85
N LYS A 106 -4.88 5.80 -8.49
CA LYS A 106 -4.87 4.34 -8.67
C LYS A 106 -5.87 3.60 -7.77
N TRP A 107 -6.81 2.87 -8.37
CA TRP A 107 -7.77 2.02 -7.66
C TRP A 107 -7.28 0.58 -7.47
N HIS A 108 -7.02 -0.13 -8.55
CA HIS A 108 -6.51 -1.49 -8.64
C HIS A 108 -7.29 -2.55 -7.81
N LEU A 109 -8.60 -2.40 -7.72
CA LEU A 109 -9.49 -3.33 -7.02
C LEU A 109 -10.55 -3.96 -7.95
N ASP A 110 -10.46 -3.68 -9.25
CA ASP A 110 -11.26 -4.30 -10.30
C ASP A 110 -10.38 -4.99 -11.33
N SER A 111 -10.85 -6.13 -11.87
CA SER A 111 -10.20 -6.79 -12.98
C SER A 111 -10.55 -6.10 -14.30
N SER A 112 -9.58 -6.03 -15.23
CA SER A 112 -9.83 -5.54 -16.60
C SER A 112 -10.89 -6.35 -17.36
N ASP A 113 -11.14 -7.59 -16.97
CA ASP A 113 -12.18 -8.45 -17.54
C ASP A 113 -13.58 -7.84 -17.41
N LEU A 114 -13.82 -6.97 -16.42
CA LEU A 114 -15.06 -6.22 -16.28
C LEU A 114 -15.37 -5.32 -17.48
N ASN A 115 -14.38 -4.95 -18.29
CA ASN A 115 -14.51 -3.98 -19.36
C ASN A 115 -14.61 -4.62 -20.76
N PHE A 116 -14.58 -5.95 -20.87
CA PHE A 116 -14.82 -6.63 -22.15
C PHE A 116 -16.30 -6.58 -22.54
N TYR A 117 -17.18 -6.62 -21.54
CA TYR A 117 -18.61 -6.45 -21.70
C TYR A 117 -19.22 -6.01 -20.36
N PRO A 118 -20.06 -4.94 -20.29
CA PRO A 118 -20.64 -4.16 -21.39
C PRO A 118 -19.81 -2.93 -21.82
N HIS A 119 -18.56 -2.77 -21.42
CA HIS A 119 -17.75 -1.58 -21.67
C HIS A 119 -16.50 -1.85 -22.52
N PRO A 120 -16.61 -2.45 -23.73
CA PRO A 120 -15.44 -2.77 -24.55
C PRO A 120 -14.67 -1.51 -25.02
N GLU A 121 -15.34 -0.34 -25.13
CA GLU A 121 -14.73 0.93 -25.48
C GLU A 121 -13.83 1.52 -24.39
N ALA A 122 -13.86 1.01 -23.17
CA ALA A 122 -13.02 1.51 -22.08
C ALA A 122 -11.52 1.29 -22.34
N GLY A 123 -11.18 0.30 -23.18
CA GLY A 123 -9.79 0.05 -23.58
C GLY A 123 -8.90 -0.42 -22.42
N SER A 124 -9.49 -1.11 -21.45
CA SER A 124 -8.76 -1.72 -20.34
C SER A 124 -7.96 -2.92 -20.78
N ILE A 125 -6.75 -3.08 -20.26
CA ILE A 125 -5.85 -4.20 -20.57
C ILE A 125 -5.05 -4.60 -19.33
N ASN A 126 -4.68 -5.85 -19.22
CA ASN A 126 -3.80 -6.38 -18.19
C ASN A 126 -4.28 -6.07 -16.75
N TRP A 127 -3.63 -5.11 -16.10
CA TRP A 127 -3.88 -4.67 -14.72
C TRP A 127 -4.90 -3.54 -14.62
N ASP A 128 -5.27 -2.94 -15.75
CA ASP A 128 -6.02 -1.70 -15.78
C ASP A 128 -7.49 -1.93 -16.04
N ALA A 129 -8.35 -1.24 -15.30
CA ALA A 129 -9.80 -1.37 -15.40
C ALA A 129 -10.53 -0.04 -15.23
N TYR A 130 -11.53 0.20 -16.07
CA TYR A 130 -12.56 1.19 -15.80
C TYR A 130 -13.51 0.66 -14.74
N THR A 131 -13.73 1.44 -13.68
CA THR A 131 -14.70 1.13 -12.62
C THR A 131 -16.00 1.89 -12.87
N PRO A 132 -17.10 1.20 -13.24
CA PRO A 132 -18.38 1.85 -13.51
C PRO A 132 -18.92 2.60 -12.30
N LYS A 133 -19.69 3.69 -12.56
CA LYS A 133 -20.41 4.41 -11.50
C LYS A 133 -21.40 3.49 -10.80
N GLY A 134 -21.55 3.67 -9.50
CA GLY A 134 -22.49 2.90 -8.67
C GLY A 134 -21.79 2.11 -7.57
N GLU A 135 -22.30 0.94 -7.26
CA GLU A 135 -21.87 0.10 -6.13
C GLU A 135 -20.40 -0.32 -6.18
N ARG A 136 -19.81 -0.41 -7.38
CA ARG A 136 -18.41 -0.79 -7.55
C ARG A 136 -17.41 0.32 -7.16
N ARG A 137 -17.86 1.56 -6.96
CA ARG A 137 -17.05 2.65 -6.41
C ARG A 137 -17.14 2.73 -4.88
N HIS A 138 -17.84 1.81 -4.25
CA HIS A 138 -17.84 1.63 -2.79
C HIS A 138 -18.01 2.95 -2.02
N GLY A 139 -19.06 3.69 -2.36
CA GLY A 139 -19.42 4.93 -1.65
C GLY A 139 -18.63 6.18 -2.07
N PHE A 140 -17.66 6.10 -2.98
CA PHE A 140 -16.99 7.29 -3.52
C PHE A 140 -17.81 7.92 -4.64
N ASP A 141 -18.29 9.16 -4.42
CA ASP A 141 -19.15 9.89 -5.35
C ASP A 141 -18.36 10.64 -6.42
N TYR A 142 -17.32 11.39 -6.01
CA TYR A 142 -16.38 11.97 -6.96
C TYR A 142 -15.32 10.93 -7.32
N TRP A 143 -15.07 10.79 -8.62
CA TRP A 143 -14.23 9.73 -9.15
C TRP A 143 -13.36 10.20 -10.31
N HIS A 144 -12.05 10.18 -10.11
CA HIS A 144 -11.05 10.43 -11.17
C HIS A 144 -9.92 9.42 -11.02
N SER A 145 -10.06 8.23 -11.63
CA SER A 145 -9.27 7.07 -11.28
C SER A 145 -9.01 6.16 -12.47
N TYR A 146 -8.07 5.25 -12.28
CA TYR A 146 -7.74 4.15 -13.18
C TYR A 146 -7.52 2.88 -12.36
N GLY A 147 -7.44 1.70 -13.03
CA GLY A 147 -7.11 0.46 -12.35
C GLY A 147 -5.65 0.44 -11.91
N ALA A 148 -4.77 0.05 -12.82
CA ALA A 148 -3.31 0.16 -12.66
C ALA A 148 -2.68 0.35 -14.03
N MET A 149 -1.84 1.37 -14.15
CA MET A 149 -1.12 1.69 -15.39
C MET A 149 0.33 2.05 -15.10
N ASP A 150 1.20 1.79 -16.05
CA ASP A 150 2.63 2.03 -15.96
C ASP A 150 3.07 3.17 -16.91
N ASN A 151 2.32 4.27 -16.92
CA ASN A 151 2.62 5.47 -17.71
C ASN A 151 2.43 6.73 -16.85
N HIS A 152 3.49 7.11 -16.12
CA HIS A 152 3.41 8.19 -15.14
C HIS A 152 3.51 9.58 -15.76
N LEU A 153 4.19 9.73 -16.92
CA LEU A 153 4.34 11.01 -17.60
C LEU A 153 3.17 11.36 -18.52
N HIS A 154 2.46 10.33 -19.00
CA HIS A 154 1.29 10.47 -19.88
C HIS A 154 0.15 9.58 -19.39
N PRO A 155 -0.38 9.85 -18.17
CA PRO A 155 -1.40 9.02 -17.55
C PRO A 155 -2.74 9.11 -18.28
N HIS A 156 -3.62 8.17 -17.94
CA HIS A 156 -5.02 8.27 -18.28
C HIS A 156 -5.91 7.98 -17.09
N TYR A 157 -7.15 8.43 -17.17
CA TYR A 157 -8.15 8.28 -16.12
C TYR A 157 -9.52 7.97 -16.72
N TRP A 158 -10.42 7.53 -15.86
CA TRP A 158 -11.84 7.47 -16.11
C TRP A 158 -12.60 8.19 -15.01
N GLU A 159 -13.71 8.78 -15.39
CA GLU A 159 -14.69 9.37 -14.50
C GLU A 159 -16.04 8.62 -14.67
N ASP A 160 -17.13 9.33 -14.87
CA ASP A 160 -18.48 8.74 -15.02
C ASP A 160 -18.70 8.03 -16.37
N SER A 161 -17.81 8.23 -17.32
CA SER A 161 -17.85 7.61 -18.65
C SER A 161 -16.74 6.58 -18.83
N SER A 162 -17.00 5.53 -19.61
CA SER A 162 -16.01 4.55 -20.05
C SER A 162 -14.95 5.11 -21.03
N LYS A 163 -15.10 6.35 -21.48
CA LYS A 163 -14.13 7.02 -22.35
C LYS A 163 -12.90 7.45 -21.53
N LYS A 164 -11.72 7.03 -21.98
CA LYS A 164 -10.44 7.46 -21.39
C LYS A 164 -10.20 8.95 -21.51
N ILE A 165 -9.72 9.54 -20.43
CA ILE A 165 -9.19 10.90 -20.36
C ILE A 165 -7.68 10.77 -20.32
N THR A 166 -7.00 11.16 -21.40
CA THR A 166 -5.52 11.15 -21.47
C THR A 166 -4.95 12.50 -21.08
N VAL A 167 -3.84 12.50 -20.37
CA VAL A 167 -3.22 13.71 -19.81
C VAL A 167 -1.74 13.72 -20.18
N ASP A 168 -1.22 14.88 -20.60
CA ASP A 168 0.19 15.11 -20.90
C ASP A 168 0.84 15.87 -19.73
N LYS A 169 0.96 15.19 -18.58
CA LYS A 169 1.50 15.73 -17.35
C LYS A 169 1.85 14.57 -16.40
N TRP A 170 2.87 14.73 -15.57
CA TRP A 170 3.19 13.73 -14.54
C TRP A 170 2.00 13.46 -13.62
N SER A 171 1.69 12.17 -13.40
CA SER A 171 0.44 11.76 -12.74
C SER A 171 0.23 12.38 -11.34
N PRO A 172 1.24 12.47 -10.42
CA PRO A 172 1.03 13.11 -9.13
C PRO A 172 0.70 14.60 -9.22
N THR A 173 1.29 15.32 -10.17
CA THR A 173 0.97 16.73 -10.40
C THR A 173 -0.47 16.91 -10.88
N HIS A 174 -0.90 16.08 -11.84
CA HIS A 174 -2.27 16.11 -12.33
C HIS A 174 -3.28 15.74 -11.22
N GLU A 175 -3.01 14.67 -10.50
CA GLU A 175 -3.88 14.18 -9.42
C GLU A 175 -4.02 15.18 -8.27
N ARG A 176 -2.95 15.93 -7.95
CA ARG A 176 -3.01 17.08 -7.02
C ARG A 176 -3.91 18.20 -7.55
N GLU A 177 -3.78 18.57 -8.83
CA GLU A 177 -4.63 19.59 -9.44
C GLU A 177 -6.11 19.18 -9.46
N VAL A 178 -6.39 17.90 -9.68
CA VAL A 178 -7.75 17.33 -9.59
C VAL A 178 -8.29 17.41 -8.16
N LEU A 179 -7.45 17.12 -7.14
CA LEU A 179 -7.83 17.27 -5.74
C LEU A 179 -8.14 18.74 -5.39
N GLU A 180 -7.30 19.68 -5.81
CA GLU A 180 -7.53 21.11 -5.61
C GLU A 180 -8.82 21.59 -6.28
N ASN A 181 -9.07 21.13 -7.51
CA ASN A 181 -10.32 21.43 -8.21
C ASN A 181 -11.56 20.85 -7.49
N TYR A 182 -11.46 19.61 -7.00
CA TYR A 182 -12.52 19.01 -6.18
C TYR A 182 -12.80 19.86 -4.93
N LEU A 183 -11.77 20.21 -4.18
CA LEU A 183 -11.90 20.99 -2.94
C LEU A 183 -12.40 22.44 -3.19
N THR A 184 -12.05 23.02 -4.34
CA THR A 184 -12.45 24.41 -4.66
C THR A 184 -13.87 24.49 -5.22
N ASN A 185 -14.21 23.63 -6.19
CA ASN A 185 -15.34 23.82 -7.09
C ASN A 185 -16.44 22.75 -6.99
N ILE A 186 -16.13 21.53 -6.45
CA ILE A 186 -17.04 20.38 -6.54
C ILE A 186 -17.58 19.97 -5.18
N TRP A 187 -16.74 19.91 -4.17
CA TRP A 187 -17.10 19.54 -2.80
C TRP A 187 -18.28 20.35 -2.26
N ASP A 188 -19.29 19.66 -1.75
CA ASP A 188 -20.41 20.25 -1.03
C ASP A 188 -19.95 20.75 0.35
N LYS A 189 -19.61 22.04 0.44
CA LYS A 189 -19.08 22.68 1.65
C LYS A 189 -20.03 22.66 2.86
N SER A 190 -21.27 22.20 2.69
CA SER A 190 -22.20 21.96 3.80
C SER A 190 -21.91 20.63 4.54
N LYS A 191 -21.05 19.77 3.99
CA LYS A 191 -20.65 18.48 4.53
C LYS A 191 -19.15 18.43 4.76
N PRO A 192 -18.65 17.59 5.69
CA PRO A 192 -17.23 17.25 5.70
C PRO A 192 -16.87 16.48 4.44
N PHE A 193 -15.66 16.66 3.90
CA PHE A 193 -15.16 15.80 2.83
C PHE A 193 -14.37 14.61 3.37
N ALA A 194 -14.34 13.52 2.58
CA ALA A 194 -13.43 12.41 2.74
C ALA A 194 -12.82 12.08 1.37
N ALA A 195 -11.59 12.51 1.16
CA ALA A 195 -10.88 12.32 -0.11
C ALA A 195 -9.72 11.34 0.05
N VAL A 196 -9.61 10.40 -0.89
CA VAL A 196 -8.47 9.50 -1.04
C VAL A 196 -7.69 9.92 -2.27
N LEU A 197 -6.39 10.21 -2.10
CA LEU A 197 -5.44 10.50 -3.15
C LEU A 197 -4.41 9.36 -3.21
N SER A 198 -4.46 8.59 -4.28
CA SER A 198 -3.69 7.37 -4.46
C SER A 198 -2.69 7.49 -5.60
N TRP A 199 -1.47 7.92 -5.28
CA TRP A 199 -0.39 8.06 -6.23
C TRP A 199 0.17 6.70 -6.69
N ASN A 200 0.51 6.58 -8.00
CA ASN A 200 1.19 5.38 -8.50
C ASN A 200 2.73 5.45 -8.33
N PRO A 201 3.44 6.55 -8.63
CA PRO A 201 4.85 6.64 -8.26
C PRO A 201 5.05 6.51 -6.73
N PRO A 202 6.18 5.93 -6.30
CA PRO A 202 7.38 5.53 -7.04
C PRO A 202 7.34 4.12 -7.65
N HIS A 203 6.16 3.50 -7.86
CA HIS A 203 6.02 2.23 -8.59
C HIS A 203 6.71 2.30 -9.96
N PRO A 204 7.40 1.22 -10.43
CA PRO A 204 8.00 1.23 -11.76
C PRO A 204 6.96 1.45 -12.88
N PRO A 205 7.36 1.97 -14.06
CA PRO A 205 8.74 2.24 -14.49
C PRO A 205 9.38 3.42 -13.76
N TYR A 206 10.61 3.22 -13.23
CA TYR A 206 11.25 4.24 -12.39
C TYR A 206 11.74 5.46 -13.18
N ASP A 207 12.02 5.30 -14.48
CA ASP A 207 12.50 6.34 -15.40
C ASP A 207 11.42 7.38 -15.78
N GLN A 208 10.16 7.14 -15.41
CA GLN A 208 9.07 8.05 -15.73
C GLN A 208 8.87 9.10 -14.63
N VAL A 209 9.87 9.91 -14.41
CA VAL A 209 9.90 11.02 -13.45
C VAL A 209 10.41 12.31 -14.13
N PRO A 210 9.87 13.50 -13.78
CA PRO A 210 10.34 14.76 -14.33
C PRO A 210 11.82 15.00 -14.07
N GLU A 211 12.52 15.58 -15.05
CA GLU A 211 13.97 15.83 -15.01
C GLU A 211 14.40 16.71 -13.84
N GLU A 212 13.57 17.66 -13.42
CA GLU A 212 13.84 18.52 -12.27
C GLU A 212 14.13 17.72 -10.99
N PHE A 213 13.46 16.58 -10.77
CA PHE A 213 13.68 15.74 -9.60
C PHE A 213 14.90 14.81 -9.78
N LEU A 214 15.15 14.33 -11.00
CA LEU A 214 16.38 13.60 -11.31
C LEU A 214 17.64 14.42 -11.00
N ASN A 215 17.58 15.71 -11.26
CA ASN A 215 18.69 16.63 -11.03
C ASN A 215 18.99 16.92 -9.56
N LEU A 216 18.14 16.47 -8.61
CA LEU A 216 18.42 16.54 -7.18
C LEU A 216 19.45 15.50 -6.73
N TYR A 217 19.73 14.49 -7.52
CA TYR A 217 20.55 13.35 -7.15
C TYR A 217 21.76 13.19 -8.07
N GLU A 218 22.93 13.02 -7.47
CA GLU A 218 24.13 12.59 -8.15
C GLU A 218 24.13 11.05 -8.37
N THR A 219 25.18 10.52 -8.96
CA THR A 219 25.31 9.08 -9.25
C THR A 219 25.91 8.28 -8.09
N ASN A 220 26.48 8.95 -7.09
CA ASN A 220 27.04 8.30 -5.89
C ASN A 220 25.97 8.24 -4.79
N HIS A 221 25.37 7.07 -4.62
CA HIS A 221 24.38 6.83 -3.59
C HIS A 221 24.95 6.08 -2.40
N LYS A 222 24.45 6.39 -1.20
CA LYS A 222 24.64 5.56 -0.03
C LYS A 222 23.62 4.42 -0.06
N TYR A 223 24.12 3.24 -0.33
CA TYR A 223 23.27 2.03 -0.34
C TYR A 223 23.15 1.44 1.05
N ARG A 224 22.03 0.77 1.30
CA ARG A 224 21.83 -0.04 2.50
C ARG A 224 22.84 -1.18 2.53
N GLU A 225 23.23 -1.66 3.73
CA GLU A 225 24.26 -2.69 3.88
C GLU A 225 23.89 -4.03 3.23
N ASN A 226 22.58 -4.32 3.09
CA ASN A 226 22.07 -5.53 2.46
C ASN A 226 21.96 -5.45 0.93
N VAL A 227 22.43 -4.39 0.30
CA VAL A 227 22.58 -4.30 -1.17
C VAL A 227 23.90 -5.00 -1.57
N PRO A 228 23.89 -6.02 -2.44
CA PRO A 228 25.11 -6.71 -2.88
C PRO A 228 26.10 -5.78 -3.57
N GLU A 229 27.40 -5.97 -3.35
CA GLU A 229 28.46 -5.14 -3.95
C GLU A 229 28.41 -5.12 -5.49
N SER A 230 28.03 -6.25 -6.12
CA SER A 230 27.87 -6.33 -7.57
C SER A 230 26.77 -5.42 -8.12
N TRP A 231 25.76 -5.07 -7.31
CA TRP A 231 24.70 -4.15 -7.71
C TRP A 231 25.13 -2.70 -7.58
N LYS A 232 25.92 -2.36 -6.57
CA LYS A 232 26.40 -0.99 -6.32
C LYS A 232 27.22 -0.41 -7.48
N THR A 233 27.81 -1.29 -8.31
CA THR A 233 28.58 -0.91 -9.50
C THR A 233 27.83 -1.09 -10.81
N ASP A 234 26.57 -1.56 -10.78
CA ASP A 234 25.75 -1.75 -11.96
C ASP A 234 25.10 -0.41 -12.37
N PRO A 235 25.39 0.11 -13.59
CA PRO A 235 24.83 1.39 -14.04
C PRO A 235 23.29 1.39 -14.14
N ILE A 236 22.68 0.25 -14.48
CA ILE A 236 21.23 0.13 -14.60
C ILE A 236 20.60 0.23 -13.20
N PHE A 237 21.16 -0.45 -12.23
CA PHE A 237 20.71 -0.37 -10.85
C PHE A 237 20.85 1.05 -10.30
N ASN A 238 21.99 1.69 -10.54
CA ASN A 238 22.26 3.06 -10.08
C ASN A 238 21.25 4.06 -10.67
N SER A 239 20.90 3.93 -11.97
CA SER A 239 19.87 4.75 -12.59
C SER A 239 18.51 4.57 -11.92
N ARG A 240 18.06 3.31 -11.77
CA ARG A 240 16.77 2.99 -11.12
C ARG A 240 16.69 3.44 -9.67
N PHE A 241 17.79 3.34 -8.94
CA PHE A 241 17.87 3.80 -7.56
C PHE A 241 17.71 5.32 -7.46
N LYS A 242 18.40 6.05 -8.33
CA LYS A 242 18.24 7.50 -8.48
C LYS A 242 16.82 7.89 -8.87
N GLU A 243 16.26 7.24 -9.86
CA GLU A 243 14.90 7.45 -10.38
C GLU A 243 13.83 7.22 -9.30
N TYR A 244 13.99 6.18 -8.49
CA TYR A 244 13.11 5.88 -7.36
C TYR A 244 13.09 7.01 -6.32
N TYR A 245 14.28 7.52 -5.94
CA TYR A 245 14.37 8.63 -5.00
C TYR A 245 13.87 9.94 -5.60
N ALA A 246 14.15 10.18 -6.87
CA ALA A 246 13.64 11.35 -7.60
C ALA A 246 12.11 11.38 -7.63
N ALA A 247 11.48 10.23 -7.87
CA ALA A 247 10.03 10.12 -7.82
C ALA A 247 9.47 10.48 -6.44
N ILE A 248 10.10 9.99 -5.36
CA ILE A 248 9.69 10.31 -3.98
C ILE A 248 9.86 11.81 -3.68
N SER A 249 10.96 12.43 -4.13
CA SER A 249 11.13 13.88 -3.98
C SER A 249 10.11 14.69 -4.77
N GLY A 250 9.68 14.17 -5.92
CA GLY A 250 8.57 14.73 -6.67
C GLY A 250 7.24 14.65 -5.91
N LEU A 251 6.97 13.49 -5.28
CA LEU A 251 5.79 13.34 -4.39
C LEU A 251 5.86 14.29 -3.20
N ASP A 252 7.05 14.52 -2.64
CA ASP A 252 7.25 15.48 -1.55
C ASP A 252 6.87 16.90 -1.96
N LYS A 253 7.26 17.33 -3.18
CA LYS A 253 6.88 18.65 -3.72
C LYS A 253 5.37 18.77 -3.86
N GLU A 254 4.71 17.78 -4.49
CA GLU A 254 3.27 17.81 -4.67
C GLU A 254 2.52 17.73 -3.32
N PHE A 255 3.04 16.97 -2.36
CA PHE A 255 2.52 16.92 -1.00
C PHE A 255 2.63 18.29 -0.31
N GLY A 256 3.77 18.96 -0.42
CA GLY A 256 3.96 20.32 0.13
C GLY A 256 2.92 21.29 -0.40
N ILE A 257 2.66 21.28 -1.71
CA ILE A 257 1.66 22.15 -2.35
C ILE A 257 0.25 21.86 -1.79
N ILE A 258 -0.10 20.58 -1.58
CA ILE A 258 -1.39 20.20 -0.96
C ILE A 258 -1.50 20.77 0.46
N ILE A 259 -0.45 20.64 1.28
CA ILE A 259 -0.46 21.14 2.65
C ILE A 259 -0.60 22.66 2.67
N ASP A 260 0.12 23.37 1.82
CA ASP A 260 0.01 24.83 1.69
C ASP A 260 -1.38 25.25 1.25
N TYR A 261 -1.96 24.57 0.24
CA TYR A 261 -3.32 24.80 -0.20
C TYR A 261 -4.34 24.65 0.96
N LEU A 262 -4.21 23.60 1.77
CA LEU A 262 -5.10 23.38 2.92
C LEU A 262 -4.95 24.49 3.97
N LYS A 263 -3.72 24.96 4.24
CA LYS A 263 -3.45 26.06 5.18
C LYS A 263 -4.01 27.38 4.67
N GLU A 264 -3.77 27.72 3.42
CA GLU A 264 -4.25 28.97 2.79
C GLU A 264 -5.77 29.06 2.71
N ASN A 265 -6.45 27.93 2.57
CA ASN A 265 -7.93 27.86 2.52
C ASN A 265 -8.58 27.61 3.90
N GLY A 266 -7.80 27.59 4.99
CA GLY A 266 -8.33 27.39 6.35
C GLY A 266 -8.88 25.98 6.59
N LEU A 267 -8.43 24.99 5.83
CA LEU A 267 -8.91 23.59 5.92
C LEU A 267 -8.00 22.73 6.80
N TYR A 268 -6.73 23.10 6.95
CA TYR A 268 -5.69 22.27 7.60
C TYR A 268 -6.08 21.85 9.01
N GLU A 269 -6.49 22.78 9.87
CA GLU A 269 -6.82 22.54 11.28
C GLU A 269 -8.07 21.66 11.47
N ASN A 270 -8.96 21.57 10.48
CA ASN A 270 -10.17 20.78 10.55
C ASN A 270 -10.11 19.52 9.65
N THR A 271 -8.90 19.12 9.24
CA THR A 271 -8.70 17.95 8.39
C THR A 271 -7.75 16.97 9.06
N THR A 272 -8.19 15.73 9.23
CA THR A 272 -7.30 14.60 9.51
C THR A 272 -6.58 14.25 8.22
N ILE A 273 -5.25 14.33 8.21
CA ILE A 273 -4.42 14.08 7.02
C ILE A 273 -3.57 12.84 7.28
N VAL A 274 -3.61 11.90 6.37
CA VAL A 274 -2.78 10.68 6.40
C VAL A 274 -1.79 10.70 5.26
N LEU A 275 -0.53 10.37 5.54
CA LEU A 275 0.50 10.10 4.56
C LEU A 275 1.02 8.67 4.77
N SER A 276 0.88 7.80 3.74
CA SER A 276 1.23 6.39 3.84
C SER A 276 1.67 5.79 2.51
N ALA A 277 1.82 4.47 2.47
CA ALA A 277 2.06 3.67 1.28
C ALA A 277 1.28 2.35 1.35
N ASP A 278 1.14 1.64 0.22
CA ASP A 278 0.52 0.31 0.22
C ASP A 278 1.53 -0.81 0.53
N HIS A 279 2.76 -0.72 0.10
CA HIS A 279 3.89 -1.60 0.44
C HIS A 279 5.19 -0.91 0.03
N GLY A 280 6.32 -1.51 0.42
CA GLY A 280 7.62 -0.98 0.06
C GLY A 280 8.20 -1.57 -1.24
N ASP A 281 9.50 -1.32 -1.43
CA ASP A 281 10.35 -1.83 -2.51
C ASP A 281 11.70 -2.25 -1.94
N CYS A 282 12.16 -3.45 -2.31
CA CYS A 282 13.49 -3.92 -1.92
C CYS A 282 14.60 -3.03 -2.50
N MET A 283 14.41 -2.47 -3.69
CA MET A 283 15.33 -1.55 -4.35
C MET A 283 16.80 -1.94 -4.15
N GLY A 284 17.15 -3.14 -4.57
CA GLY A 284 18.48 -3.72 -4.46
C GLY A 284 18.80 -4.45 -3.15
N SER A 285 18.08 -4.19 -2.06
CA SER A 285 18.25 -4.92 -0.80
C SER A 285 18.08 -6.42 -1.04
N HIS A 286 18.99 -7.23 -0.50
CA HIS A 286 19.08 -8.69 -0.69
C HIS A 286 19.21 -9.13 -2.16
N GLY A 287 19.66 -8.26 -3.07
CA GLY A 287 19.72 -8.53 -4.51
C GLY A 287 18.34 -8.67 -5.16
N LEU A 288 17.34 -7.93 -4.66
CA LEU A 288 15.97 -7.99 -5.13
C LEU A 288 15.44 -6.60 -5.54
N TYR A 289 14.55 -6.58 -6.51
CA TYR A 289 13.67 -5.47 -6.81
C TYR A 289 12.25 -5.78 -6.35
N GLY A 290 11.48 -4.71 -6.09
CA GLY A 290 10.05 -4.80 -5.87
C GLY A 290 9.68 -5.37 -4.49
N LYS A 291 8.67 -6.19 -4.47
CA LYS A 291 7.81 -6.54 -3.35
C LYS A 291 7.52 -8.05 -3.27
N ASN A 292 6.51 -8.46 -2.52
CA ASN A 292 6.11 -9.87 -2.32
C ASN A 292 7.10 -10.71 -1.53
N ILE A 293 7.90 -10.09 -0.69
CA ILE A 293 8.86 -10.76 0.19
C ILE A 293 8.73 -10.19 1.61
N TRP A 294 9.19 -10.91 2.58
CA TRP A 294 9.05 -10.60 4.02
C TRP A 294 10.08 -9.63 4.59
N TYR A 295 11.00 -9.09 3.78
CA TYR A 295 12.00 -8.13 4.24
C TYR A 295 11.36 -6.78 4.59
N GLU A 296 11.96 -6.09 5.58
CA GLU A 296 11.47 -4.80 6.07
C GLU A 296 11.27 -3.78 4.94
N GLU A 297 12.12 -3.80 3.91
CA GLU A 297 12.00 -2.93 2.75
C GLU A 297 10.71 -3.16 1.93
N SER A 298 10.17 -4.37 1.97
CA SER A 298 8.93 -4.72 1.27
C SER A 298 7.69 -4.55 2.13
N ILE A 299 7.77 -4.92 3.43
CA ILE A 299 6.59 -4.98 4.30
C ILE A 299 6.36 -3.70 5.11
N ARG A 300 7.43 -2.93 5.44
CA ARG A 300 7.32 -1.76 6.31
C ARG A 300 7.08 -0.50 5.49
N ILE A 301 6.03 0.23 5.86
CA ILE A 301 5.55 1.42 5.15
C ILE A 301 5.57 2.66 6.05
N PRO A 302 5.70 3.87 5.50
CA PRO A 302 5.46 5.09 6.25
C PRO A 302 3.99 5.18 6.66
N LEU A 303 3.72 5.69 7.87
CA LEU A 303 2.37 6.01 8.33
C LEU A 303 2.45 7.21 9.29
N TYR A 304 2.01 8.35 8.80
CA TYR A 304 1.93 9.60 9.52
C TYR A 304 0.50 10.09 9.52
N ILE A 305 -0.03 10.46 10.69
CA ILE A 305 -1.38 10.97 10.83
C ILE A 305 -1.32 12.33 11.52
N HIS A 306 -1.62 13.39 10.78
CA HIS A 306 -1.85 14.70 11.34
C HIS A 306 -3.32 14.87 11.73
N ASP A 307 -3.53 15.32 12.95
CA ASP A 307 -4.83 15.75 13.45
C ASP A 307 -4.60 16.70 14.62
N ASN A 308 -5.28 17.83 14.62
CA ASN A 308 -5.08 18.89 15.63
C ASN A 308 -5.36 18.45 17.08
N THR A 309 -5.96 17.28 17.29
CA THR A 309 -6.20 16.71 18.63
C THR A 309 -5.15 15.70 19.06
N LEU A 310 -4.30 15.18 18.15
CA LEU A 310 -3.32 14.14 18.44
C LEU A 310 -1.92 14.70 18.74
N GLY A 311 -1.51 15.75 18.05
CA GLY A 311 -0.17 16.34 18.14
C GLY A 311 0.95 15.41 17.70
N TYR A 312 2.20 15.89 17.83
CA TYR A 312 3.38 15.08 17.51
C TYR A 312 3.61 14.00 18.56
N THR A 313 3.66 12.76 18.10
CA THR A 313 3.98 11.59 18.92
C THR A 313 4.59 10.50 18.06
N ILE A 314 5.61 9.80 18.57
CA ILE A 314 6.15 8.60 17.92
C ILE A 314 5.61 7.38 18.65
N LYS A 315 5.00 6.47 17.90
CA LYS A 315 4.50 5.18 18.40
C LYS A 315 5.20 4.03 17.68
N ASP A 316 5.64 3.05 18.45
CA ASP A 316 6.34 1.86 17.96
C ASP A 316 5.45 0.60 17.94
N ASN A 317 4.16 0.73 18.24
CA ASN A 317 3.22 -0.38 18.16
C ASN A 317 3.02 -0.85 16.70
N LEU A 318 2.71 -2.14 16.56
CA LEU A 318 2.42 -2.73 15.25
C LEU A 318 1.08 -2.23 14.72
N VAL A 319 1.08 -1.80 13.45
CA VAL A 319 -0.12 -1.38 12.73
C VAL A 319 -0.20 -2.16 11.43
N GLU A 320 -1.19 -3.01 11.30
CA GLU A 320 -1.44 -3.77 10.06
C GLU A 320 -2.27 -2.96 9.07
N SER A 321 -2.31 -3.39 7.81
CA SER A 321 -3.11 -2.73 6.77
C SER A 321 -4.57 -2.53 7.19
N CYS A 322 -5.18 -3.56 7.80
CA CYS A 322 -6.58 -3.53 8.25
C CYS A 322 -6.84 -2.62 9.48
N ASP A 323 -5.81 -2.27 10.23
CA ASP A 323 -5.93 -1.43 11.43
C ASP A 323 -6.08 0.05 11.11
N GLN A 324 -5.70 0.47 9.91
CA GLN A 324 -5.73 1.88 9.53
C GLN A 324 -7.17 2.41 9.47
N LEU A 325 -8.10 1.65 8.90
CA LEU A 325 -9.51 2.08 8.83
C LEU A 325 -10.13 2.30 10.23
N PRO A 326 -10.14 1.33 11.17
CA PRO A 326 -10.70 1.57 12.50
C PRO A 326 -9.97 2.69 13.26
N THR A 327 -8.68 2.89 13.04
CA THR A 327 -7.92 4.03 13.61
C THR A 327 -8.47 5.36 13.14
N LEU A 328 -8.71 5.50 11.83
CA LEU A 328 -9.27 6.71 11.24
C LEU A 328 -10.72 6.95 11.70
N LEU A 329 -11.53 5.90 11.74
CA LEU A 329 -12.92 6.03 12.21
C LEU A 329 -12.98 6.51 13.67
N GLU A 330 -12.06 6.05 14.53
CA GLU A 330 -11.96 6.53 15.91
C GLU A 330 -11.57 8.01 15.96
N ILE A 331 -10.57 8.46 15.20
CA ILE A 331 -10.15 9.87 15.11
C ILE A 331 -11.31 10.76 14.62
N LEU A 332 -12.05 10.30 13.63
CA LEU A 332 -13.20 11.00 13.04
C LEU A 332 -14.47 10.88 13.88
N GLN A 333 -14.44 10.13 14.98
CA GLN A 333 -15.60 9.83 15.83
C GLN A 333 -16.77 9.21 15.05
N VAL A 334 -16.45 8.29 14.13
CA VAL A 334 -17.39 7.50 13.34
C VAL A 334 -17.39 6.07 13.83
N ASN A 335 -18.56 5.50 14.09
CA ASN A 335 -18.65 4.12 14.54
C ASN A 335 -18.20 3.15 13.45
N PRO A 336 -17.34 2.17 13.78
CA PRO A 336 -16.95 1.14 12.83
C PRO A 336 -18.13 0.22 12.50
N CYS A 337 -18.09 -0.44 11.34
CA CYS A 337 -19.02 -1.51 11.02
C CYS A 337 -18.53 -2.85 11.61
N GLU A 338 -19.48 -3.79 11.81
CA GLU A 338 -19.20 -5.11 12.42
C GLU A 338 -18.26 -6.00 11.58
N THR A 339 -18.08 -5.69 10.30
CA THR A 339 -17.24 -6.47 9.38
C THR A 339 -15.75 -6.16 9.48
N ILE A 340 -15.37 -5.09 10.19
CA ILE A 340 -13.96 -4.72 10.39
C ILE A 340 -13.27 -5.74 11.31
N GLU A 341 -12.13 -6.26 10.86
CA GLU A 341 -11.30 -7.22 11.61
C GLU A 341 -10.09 -6.54 12.27
N GLY A 342 -9.66 -5.40 11.73
CA GLY A 342 -8.61 -4.57 12.30
C GLY A 342 -9.02 -3.92 13.61
N ILE A 343 -8.04 -3.47 14.37
CA ILE A 343 -8.24 -2.73 15.63
C ILE A 343 -7.56 -1.37 15.55
N SER A 344 -8.12 -0.37 16.25
CA SER A 344 -7.51 0.97 16.27
C SER A 344 -6.08 0.94 16.83
N ALA A 345 -5.15 1.50 16.09
CA ALA A 345 -3.75 1.62 16.47
C ALA A 345 -3.49 2.68 17.55
N LEU A 346 -4.49 3.50 17.91
CA LEU A 346 -4.31 4.50 18.95
C LEU A 346 -4.04 3.87 20.33
N HIS A 347 -4.60 2.69 20.57
CA HIS A 347 -4.54 1.99 21.85
C HIS A 347 -4.11 0.52 21.73
N SER A 348 -3.63 0.08 20.55
CA SER A 348 -3.30 -1.31 20.31
C SER A 348 -1.97 -1.71 20.93
N ASP A 349 -1.95 -2.89 21.59
CA ASP A 349 -0.77 -3.59 22.12
C ASP A 349 -0.54 -4.91 21.37
N LYS A 350 -0.82 -4.97 20.06
CA LYS A 350 -0.58 -6.16 19.24
C LYS A 350 0.84 -6.71 19.44
N GLU A 351 0.95 -7.98 19.79
CA GLU A 351 2.23 -8.70 19.83
C GLU A 351 2.71 -9.10 18.44
N TYR A 352 1.77 -9.42 17.54
CA TYR A 352 2.05 -9.92 16.20
C TYR A 352 1.31 -9.14 15.12
N ALA A 353 2.00 -8.84 14.01
CA ALA A 353 1.40 -8.54 12.72
C ALA A 353 1.50 -9.80 11.84
N PHE A 354 0.40 -10.15 11.17
CA PHE A 354 0.34 -11.26 10.24
C PHE A 354 0.93 -10.86 8.88
N LEU A 355 1.71 -11.76 8.30
CA LEU A 355 2.31 -11.57 6.98
C LEU A 355 1.97 -12.75 6.08
N CYS A 356 1.63 -12.46 4.82
CA CYS A 356 1.36 -13.52 3.84
C CYS A 356 1.73 -13.12 2.42
N MET A 357 1.96 -14.15 1.58
CA MET A 357 2.03 -14.06 0.13
C MET A 357 1.71 -15.42 -0.49
N MET A 358 0.98 -15.39 -1.59
CA MET A 358 0.60 -16.55 -2.37
C MET A 358 1.12 -16.44 -3.80
N PRO A 359 1.47 -17.57 -4.45
CA PRO A 359 1.74 -17.58 -5.89
C PRO A 359 0.49 -17.16 -6.66
N GLY A 360 0.47 -15.92 -7.18
CA GLY A 360 -0.74 -15.31 -7.76
C GLY A 360 -0.60 -14.86 -9.22
N LEU A 361 0.58 -14.95 -9.83
CA LEU A 361 0.75 -14.69 -11.26
C LEU A 361 0.42 -15.94 -12.08
N PRO A 362 -0.14 -15.83 -13.30
CA PRO A 362 -0.51 -16.98 -14.14
C PRO A 362 0.61 -18.01 -14.27
N GLU A 363 1.84 -17.57 -14.51
CA GLU A 363 3.03 -18.41 -14.64
C GLU A 363 3.42 -19.14 -13.35
N LEU A 364 3.03 -18.60 -12.19
CA LEU A 364 3.24 -19.24 -10.89
C LEU A 364 2.11 -20.19 -10.50
N ILE A 365 0.89 -19.92 -10.97
CA ILE A 365 -0.31 -20.74 -10.69
C ILE A 365 -0.33 -22.00 -11.54
N GLU A 366 -0.01 -21.90 -12.84
CA GLU A 366 -0.12 -22.98 -13.81
C GLU A 366 0.58 -24.28 -13.38
N PRO A 367 1.82 -24.27 -12.82
CA PRO A 367 2.48 -25.49 -12.35
C PRO A 367 1.72 -26.22 -11.24
N TYR A 368 1.03 -25.50 -10.35
CA TYR A 368 0.21 -26.09 -9.29
C TYR A 368 -1.07 -26.71 -9.86
N VAL A 369 -1.76 -26.00 -10.75
CA VAL A 369 -2.97 -26.49 -11.41
C VAL A 369 -2.70 -27.80 -12.16
N LYS A 370 -1.57 -27.91 -12.87
CA LYS A 370 -1.15 -29.16 -13.57
C LYS A 370 -0.98 -30.36 -12.63
N LEU A 371 -0.74 -30.12 -11.36
CA LEU A 371 -0.60 -31.15 -10.32
C LEU A 371 -1.89 -31.34 -9.50
N GLY A 372 -2.98 -30.65 -9.82
CA GLY A 372 -4.22 -30.68 -9.05
C GLY A 372 -4.11 -30.01 -7.67
N LEU A 373 -3.18 -29.06 -7.51
CA LEU A 373 -2.92 -28.34 -6.27
C LEU A 373 -3.50 -26.91 -6.34
N ASP A 374 -3.93 -26.38 -5.20
CA ASP A 374 -4.29 -24.96 -5.08
C ASP A 374 -3.04 -24.14 -4.70
N SER A 375 -2.60 -23.23 -5.58
CA SER A 375 -1.44 -22.37 -5.36
C SER A 375 -1.57 -21.50 -4.10
N LYS A 376 -2.78 -21.21 -3.64
CA LYS A 376 -3.04 -20.43 -2.42
C LYS A 376 -2.56 -21.11 -1.14
N CYS A 377 -2.40 -22.43 -1.15
CA CYS A 377 -1.83 -23.20 -0.04
C CYS A 377 -0.31 -23.04 0.10
N PHE A 378 0.35 -22.35 -0.82
CA PHE A 378 1.80 -22.20 -0.92
C PHE A 378 2.22 -20.73 -0.74
N GLY A 379 3.45 -20.40 -1.15
CA GLY A 379 4.07 -19.12 -0.86
C GLY A 379 4.63 -19.08 0.56
N TRP A 380 4.43 -18.00 1.27
CA TRP A 380 4.92 -17.89 2.64
C TRP A 380 3.89 -17.22 3.57
N ARG A 381 3.99 -17.56 4.85
CA ARG A 381 3.25 -16.92 5.95
C ARG A 381 4.23 -16.56 7.05
N GLY A 382 3.95 -15.50 7.76
CA GLY A 382 4.82 -15.03 8.82
C GLY A 382 4.15 -14.25 9.93
N LEU A 383 4.91 -14.06 10.99
CA LEU A 383 4.61 -13.20 12.12
C LEU A 383 5.70 -12.14 12.24
N ARG A 384 5.33 -10.88 12.28
CA ARG A 384 6.24 -9.78 12.59
C ARG A 384 5.89 -9.23 13.96
N THR A 385 6.90 -9.18 14.85
CA THR A 385 6.82 -8.52 16.15
C THR A 385 7.73 -7.30 16.15
N LYS A 386 7.78 -6.54 17.26
CA LYS A 386 8.76 -5.45 17.39
C LYS A 386 10.21 -5.97 17.31
N GLY A 387 10.47 -7.17 17.78
CA GLY A 387 11.81 -7.72 17.92
C GLY A 387 12.25 -8.69 16.84
N PHE A 388 11.34 -9.36 16.17
CA PHE A 388 11.69 -10.40 15.19
C PHE A 388 10.64 -10.55 14.08
N THR A 389 11.06 -11.22 12.99
CA THR A 389 10.17 -11.71 11.94
C THR A 389 10.34 -13.22 11.80
N TYR A 390 9.26 -13.98 11.99
CA TYR A 390 9.22 -15.44 11.80
C TYR A 390 8.49 -15.79 10.51
N ILE A 391 9.09 -16.66 9.67
CA ILE A 391 8.57 -17.02 8.34
C ILE A 391 8.53 -18.53 8.17
N ILE A 392 7.40 -19.04 7.66
CA ILE A 392 7.28 -20.35 7.04
C ILE A 392 7.18 -20.14 5.53
N ASN A 393 8.12 -20.69 4.78
CA ASN A 393 8.20 -20.58 3.34
C ASN A 393 7.96 -21.92 2.66
N ASN A 394 6.88 -22.04 1.89
CA ASN A 394 6.53 -23.20 1.06
C ASN A 394 6.95 -22.99 -0.41
N GLY A 395 7.62 -21.87 -0.72
CA GLY A 395 8.04 -21.52 -2.06
C GLY A 395 6.90 -21.15 -3.00
N THR A 396 7.30 -20.76 -4.20
CA THR A 396 6.39 -20.37 -5.30
C THR A 396 6.37 -21.37 -6.44
N LYS A 397 6.99 -22.54 -6.25
CA LYS A 397 7.01 -23.64 -7.22
C LYS A 397 6.68 -24.94 -6.51
N PRO A 398 5.92 -25.86 -7.15
CA PRO A 398 5.67 -27.18 -6.60
C PRO A 398 6.97 -27.94 -6.30
N GLY A 399 6.99 -28.72 -5.21
CA GLY A 399 8.16 -29.49 -4.78
C GLY A 399 9.19 -28.72 -3.98
N PHE A 400 8.97 -27.44 -3.71
CA PHE A 400 9.83 -26.67 -2.81
C PHE A 400 9.80 -27.30 -1.40
N LYS A 401 10.97 -27.50 -0.80
CA LYS A 401 11.08 -28.00 0.57
C LYS A 401 10.80 -26.87 1.56
N GLN A 402 9.78 -27.04 2.38
CA GLN A 402 9.39 -26.06 3.39
C GLN A 402 10.58 -25.63 4.27
N GLU A 403 10.72 -24.35 4.48
CA GLU A 403 11.75 -23.73 5.31
C GLU A 403 11.13 -22.84 6.37
N ARG A 404 11.85 -22.69 7.49
CA ARG A 404 11.49 -21.77 8.57
C ARG A 404 12.68 -20.85 8.85
N TRP A 405 12.37 -19.56 8.97
CA TRP A 405 13.36 -18.51 9.17
C TRP A 405 12.96 -17.59 10.31
N LEU A 406 13.94 -17.19 11.11
CA LEU A 406 13.79 -16.16 12.14
C LEU A 406 14.80 -15.05 11.86
N TYR A 407 14.32 -13.82 11.82
CA TYR A 407 15.12 -12.60 11.65
C TYR A 407 15.06 -11.79 12.92
N ASP A 408 16.21 -11.37 13.46
CA ASP A 408 16.31 -10.49 14.63
C ASP A 408 16.27 -9.03 14.17
N ASN A 409 15.11 -8.39 14.23
CA ASN A 409 14.94 -7.03 13.74
C ASN A 409 15.61 -5.96 14.63
N LEU A 410 16.02 -6.31 15.87
CA LEU A 410 16.67 -5.38 16.80
C LEU A 410 18.19 -5.35 16.61
N ASN A 411 18.82 -6.52 16.45
CA ASN A 411 20.26 -6.63 16.36
C ASN A 411 20.78 -6.81 14.93
N ASP A 412 19.88 -7.12 13.99
CA ASP A 412 20.17 -7.28 12.55
C ASP A 412 19.12 -6.54 11.70
N LYS A 413 19.14 -5.22 11.80
CA LYS A 413 18.16 -4.34 11.12
C LYS A 413 18.14 -4.47 9.60
N TYR A 414 19.20 -5.02 9.00
CA TYR A 414 19.30 -5.29 7.57
C TYR A 414 18.98 -6.74 7.20
N GLN A 415 18.58 -7.56 8.17
CA GLN A 415 18.18 -8.97 7.98
C GLN A 415 19.23 -9.83 7.23
N LEU A 416 20.52 -9.60 7.51
CA LEU A 416 21.65 -10.26 6.89
C LEU A 416 22.01 -11.61 7.51
N LYS A 417 21.55 -11.87 8.74
CA LYS A 417 21.91 -13.05 9.55
C LYS A 417 20.67 -13.85 9.96
N PRO A 418 19.85 -14.33 9.00
CA PRO A 418 18.67 -15.10 9.33
C PRO A 418 19.05 -16.42 10.00
N GLN A 419 18.30 -16.79 11.03
CA GLN A 419 18.40 -18.11 11.66
C GLN A 419 17.47 -19.09 10.97
N LYS A 420 18.00 -20.15 10.38
CA LYS A 420 17.18 -21.27 9.90
C LYS A 420 16.78 -22.15 11.07
N LEU A 421 15.49 -22.41 11.20
CA LEU A 421 14.91 -23.18 12.29
C LEU A 421 14.43 -24.56 11.82
N ASN A 422 14.44 -25.53 12.75
CA ASN A 422 13.85 -26.83 12.51
C ASN A 422 12.38 -26.86 12.99
N LYS A 423 11.52 -27.60 12.27
CA LYS A 423 10.09 -27.72 12.62
C LYS A 423 9.85 -28.18 14.06
N ASP A 424 10.75 -29.00 14.61
CA ASP A 424 10.64 -29.58 15.93
C ASP A 424 11.10 -28.65 17.08
N ASP A 425 11.73 -27.53 16.74
CA ASP A 425 12.15 -26.53 17.73
C ASP A 425 10.94 -26.00 18.50
N ALA A 426 11.08 -25.83 19.81
CA ALA A 426 10.02 -25.33 20.68
C ALA A 426 9.51 -23.95 20.22
N LEU A 427 10.40 -23.10 19.72
CA LEU A 427 10.08 -21.78 19.17
C LEU A 427 9.19 -21.88 17.93
N CYS A 428 9.52 -22.82 17.02
CA CYS A 428 8.67 -23.07 15.83
C CYS A 428 7.28 -23.53 16.24
N LYS A 429 7.18 -24.48 17.17
CA LYS A 429 5.87 -24.97 17.65
C LYS A 429 5.01 -23.84 18.19
N LYS A 430 5.60 -22.94 19.00
CA LYS A 430 4.89 -21.75 19.53
C LYS A 430 4.36 -20.87 18.41
N TYR A 431 5.20 -20.48 17.44
CA TYR A 431 4.81 -19.54 16.39
C TYR A 431 3.93 -20.17 15.32
N ASP A 432 4.13 -21.46 15.02
CA ASP A 432 3.24 -22.22 14.14
C ASP A 432 1.80 -22.23 14.67
N GLU A 433 1.58 -22.39 15.98
CA GLU A 433 0.24 -22.37 16.58
C GLU A 433 -0.41 -20.97 16.48
N VAL A 434 0.36 -19.90 16.69
CA VAL A 434 -0.13 -18.53 16.48
C VAL A 434 -0.52 -18.32 15.01
N LEU A 435 0.36 -18.69 14.05
CA LEU A 435 0.06 -18.59 12.63
C LEU A 435 -1.15 -19.41 12.21
N LYS A 436 -1.30 -20.64 12.70
CA LYS A 436 -2.47 -21.48 12.42
C LYS A 436 -3.76 -20.80 12.87
N THR A 437 -3.74 -20.15 14.03
CA THR A 437 -4.90 -19.41 14.52
C THR A 437 -5.29 -18.29 13.57
N PHE A 438 -4.32 -17.51 13.08
CA PHE A 438 -4.55 -16.50 12.05
C PHE A 438 -5.07 -17.11 10.74
N CYS A 439 -4.44 -18.17 10.25
CA CYS A 439 -4.87 -18.84 9.02
C CYS A 439 -6.30 -19.35 9.11
N VAL A 440 -6.67 -19.97 10.22
CA VAL A 440 -8.04 -20.48 10.44
C VAL A 440 -9.05 -19.34 10.45
N SER A 441 -8.77 -18.24 11.15
CA SER A 441 -9.69 -17.09 11.21
C SER A 441 -9.97 -16.48 9.84
N GLN A 442 -8.99 -16.51 8.93
CA GLN A 442 -9.08 -15.94 7.58
C GLN A 442 -9.43 -16.96 6.50
N LYS A 443 -9.72 -18.20 6.86
CA LYS A 443 -9.94 -19.32 5.91
C LYS A 443 -8.75 -19.53 4.97
N ASP A 444 -7.55 -19.33 5.48
CA ASP A 444 -6.31 -19.59 4.78
C ASP A 444 -5.90 -21.07 4.93
N PHE A 445 -5.81 -21.78 3.82
CA PHE A 445 -5.48 -23.20 3.78
C PHE A 445 -3.97 -23.46 3.63
N PHE A 446 -3.13 -22.60 4.19
CA PHE A 446 -1.68 -22.75 4.14
C PHE A 446 -1.22 -24.10 4.73
N LEU A 447 -0.23 -24.71 4.11
CA LEU A 447 0.36 -26.00 4.52
C LEU A 447 1.48 -25.78 5.54
N PHE A 448 1.30 -26.28 6.78
CA PHE A 448 2.27 -26.18 7.88
C PHE A 448 3.25 -27.34 7.95
#